data_c8e889c78651143d3678e1175fa58986
#
_entry.id   c8e889c78651143d3678e1175fa58986
#
_cell.length_a   1.000
_cell.length_b   1.000
_cell.length_c   1.000
_cell.angle_alpha   90.00
_cell.angle_beta   90.00
_cell.angle_gamma   90.00
#
_symmetry.space_group_name_H-M   'P 1'
#
loop_
_entity.id
_entity.type
_entity.pdbx_description
1 polymer ?
#
loop_
_entity_poly.entity_id
_entity_poly.type
_entity_poly.pdbx_seq_one_letter_code
_entity_poly.pdbx_strand_id
1 'polypeptide(L)'
;MKAENRIPRRRVLGLGVALAGLCAGCAVLPAGSTESAAGSQAASGGQAAGRVEKAPLEEIHNVHLRDNPELYEVYDDSGVVTMYLTVSRGNDSENTDHSWAEINHYSTYDYEAMGVPRYQVNALLQVGDENGPLPGELGYGVEAPNATVQIRGQSSSRNIQKNYKVKLKKNKGSWRGQRTIALNKHMGEGLRFRNKMAYDLIRGIDQMMGLRTQFVHLYVKDLTDRASGVFEDYGLYTQVEQLNKTALKAHGLNPEAQLYKVNFFEFYRYEGAIKLTSDPTYDQSSFESYLEIKGSSDHSKLIEMLEKLNDESQPMEKLLETYFDVENIAYWMAFQLLTGNADTQSRNVYLYSPQNSSVWYLLDWDNDGMLRRRERELIGFTDNESWERGISNYWGNVLFRRCLQTARYREALDAAVRELHDYLNADRIEEMTAHYRSITEQYIWQLPDVLQLPVTKPQYDVIAAALPEEIEENYQQYPEGYRSPMPFHIGVPSLQNGTLQLSWDPSYDFDAEDITYTVELARDYQFRQVLYREEYVVLPMTQTAAPGAGQYFIRVRATNASGYTQDAFDYYVIDTGKVYSVKCFYILPDGTVVEDLYEE
;
A
#
# COMPACT_ATOMS: atom_id res chain seq x y z
N MET A 1 -7.61 22.90 -32.70
CA MET A 1 -6.19 22.95 -32.33
C MET A 1 -6.08 23.80 -31.08
N LYS A 2 -6.15 23.20 -29.92
CA LYS A 2 -5.77 23.77 -28.62
C LYS A 2 -4.75 22.80 -28.02
N ALA A 3 -3.57 23.31 -27.71
CA ALA A 3 -2.49 22.54 -27.13
C ALA A 3 -2.89 22.13 -25.71
N GLU A 4 -2.94 20.84 -25.46
CA GLU A 4 -3.07 20.27 -24.13
C GLU A 4 -1.77 20.48 -23.36
N ASN A 5 -1.85 21.24 -22.26
CA ASN A 5 -0.80 21.31 -21.26
C ASN A 5 -0.86 20.00 -20.42
N ARG A 6 -0.14 18.99 -20.87
CA ARG A 6 0.17 17.83 -20.05
C ARG A 6 1.32 18.21 -19.11
N ILE A 7 1.09 18.13 -17.82
CA ILE A 7 2.13 18.34 -16.80
C ILE A 7 2.97 17.06 -16.77
N PRO A 8 4.25 17.10 -17.16
CA PRO A 8 5.12 15.93 -17.04
C PRO A 8 5.45 15.68 -15.57
N ARG A 9 5.31 14.44 -15.10
CA ARG A 9 5.86 14.01 -13.82
C ARG A 9 7.38 14.21 -13.87
N ARG A 10 7.85 15.28 -13.23
CA ARG A 10 9.29 15.57 -13.13
C ARG A 10 9.88 14.74 -12.01
N ARG A 11 10.81 13.87 -12.35
CA ARG A 11 11.81 13.37 -11.39
C ARG A 11 12.57 14.56 -10.81
N VAL A 12 12.69 14.59 -9.47
CA VAL A 12 13.57 15.56 -8.81
C VAL A 12 14.99 15.15 -9.12
N LEU A 13 15.68 15.96 -9.88
CA LEU A 13 17.14 15.86 -10.08
C LEU A 13 17.82 16.05 -8.74
N GLY A 14 18.56 15.04 -8.29
CA GLY A 14 19.46 15.14 -7.15
C GLY A 14 20.53 16.20 -7.40
N LEU A 15 20.53 17.26 -6.62
CA LEU A 15 21.64 18.21 -6.55
C LEU A 15 22.75 17.56 -5.73
N GLY A 16 23.86 17.24 -6.38
CA GLY A 16 25.09 16.88 -5.73
C GLY A 16 25.63 18.04 -4.91
N VAL A 17 25.79 17.83 -3.60
CA VAL A 17 26.51 18.75 -2.71
C VAL A 17 27.89 18.18 -2.45
N ALA A 18 28.89 18.99 -2.77
CA ALA A 18 30.29 18.70 -2.56
C ALA A 18 30.65 18.64 -1.06
N LEU A 19 31.41 17.60 -0.68
CA LEU A 19 32.07 17.50 0.62
C LEU A 19 33.18 18.56 0.76
N ALA A 20 33.16 19.25 1.88
CA ALA A 20 34.36 19.84 2.47
C ALA A 20 34.37 19.51 3.96
N GLY A 21 35.34 18.70 4.36
CA GLY A 21 35.59 18.34 5.73
C GLY A 21 36.27 19.42 6.53
N LEU A 22 36.18 19.35 7.83
CA LEU A 22 37.27 19.67 8.78
C LEU A 22 36.99 19.21 10.21
N CYS A 23 38.06 18.77 10.84
CA CYS A 23 38.18 18.05 12.08
C CYS A 23 38.06 18.89 13.37
N ALA A 24 37.82 18.14 14.43
CA ALA A 24 38.46 18.23 15.78
C ALA A 24 37.84 19.10 16.89
N GLY A 25 37.67 18.47 18.04
CA GLY A 25 37.58 19.13 19.33
C GLY A 25 37.04 18.25 20.46
N CYS A 26 37.92 17.55 21.16
CA CYS A 26 37.67 16.86 22.44
C CYS A 26 37.39 17.83 23.60
N ALA A 27 36.56 17.43 24.57
CA ALA A 27 36.75 17.61 26.02
C ALA A 27 35.54 17.03 26.80
N VAL A 28 35.73 15.94 27.50
CA VAL A 28 35.95 15.71 28.95
C VAL A 28 34.73 15.99 29.89
N LEU A 29 34.31 14.88 30.52
CA LEU A 29 33.36 14.73 31.64
C LEU A 29 33.80 15.46 32.94
N PRO A 30 32.95 15.59 33.97
CA PRO A 30 33.00 14.54 34.98
C PRO A 30 31.64 14.09 35.60
N ALA A 31 31.77 12.96 36.24
CA ALA A 31 30.79 12.19 36.98
C ALA A 31 30.43 12.77 38.37
N GLY A 32 29.29 12.33 38.88
CA GLY A 32 28.92 12.52 40.28
C GLY A 32 27.77 11.60 40.68
N SER A 33 28.12 10.62 41.45
CA SER A 33 27.34 9.55 42.09
C SER A 33 26.48 10.03 43.26
N THR A 34 25.37 9.34 43.62
CA THR A 34 25.20 8.59 44.89
C THR A 34 23.79 8.00 45.03
N GLU A 35 23.75 6.73 45.23
CA GLU A 35 23.00 5.80 46.07
C GLU A 35 21.98 6.32 47.12
N SER A 36 20.83 5.61 47.28
CA SER A 36 20.55 4.54 48.28
C SER A 36 19.04 4.29 48.35
N ALA A 37 18.58 3.10 48.21
CA ALA A 37 18.39 1.96 49.10
C ALA A 37 17.04 1.95 49.84
N ALA A 38 16.29 0.89 49.50
CA ALA A 38 15.56 -0.09 50.30
C ALA A 38 14.27 0.28 51.07
N GLY A 39 13.29 -0.61 50.92
CA GLY A 39 12.21 -0.80 51.88
C GLY A 39 11.04 -1.61 51.34
N SER A 40 11.09 -2.93 51.51
CA SER A 40 10.01 -3.90 51.29
C SER A 40 8.86 -3.71 52.25
N GLN A 41 7.61 -3.97 51.80
CA GLN A 41 6.66 -4.83 52.55
C GLN A 41 5.44 -5.21 51.70
N ALA A 42 5.14 -6.49 51.71
CA ALA A 42 3.98 -7.12 51.06
C ALA A 42 2.73 -6.96 51.94
N ALA A 43 1.58 -6.82 51.32
CA ALA A 43 0.30 -7.29 51.84
C ALA A 43 -0.76 -7.47 50.75
N SER A 44 -1.29 -8.62 50.72
CA SER A 44 -2.39 -9.30 50.09
C SER A 44 -3.68 -8.53 49.73
N GLY A 45 -4.23 -8.88 48.58
CA GLY A 45 -5.65 -9.25 48.43
C GLY A 45 -6.63 -8.18 47.94
N GLY A 46 -7.19 -8.38 46.76
CA GLY A 46 -8.40 -7.73 46.30
C GLY A 46 -8.41 -7.42 44.82
N GLN A 47 -9.01 -8.31 44.03
CA GLN A 47 -9.33 -8.03 42.63
C GLN A 47 -10.31 -6.85 42.58
N ALA A 48 -9.87 -5.71 42.09
CA ALA A 48 -10.70 -4.60 41.65
C ALA A 48 -10.34 -4.33 40.20
N ALA A 49 -11.35 -4.22 39.35
CA ALA A 49 -11.24 -3.89 37.93
C ALA A 49 -10.25 -2.76 37.71
N GLY A 50 -9.23 -3.04 36.88
CA GLY A 50 -8.12 -2.14 36.64
C GLY A 50 -8.58 -0.81 36.03
N ARG A 51 -8.44 0.23 36.83
CA ARG A 51 -8.50 1.60 36.36
C ARG A 51 -7.20 1.83 35.58
N VAL A 52 -7.30 2.08 34.28
CA VAL A 52 -6.14 2.50 33.47
C VAL A 52 -5.60 3.77 34.09
N GLU A 53 -4.43 3.70 34.73
CA GLU A 53 -3.72 4.89 35.19
C GLU A 53 -3.36 5.73 33.96
N LYS A 54 -3.76 7.01 33.99
CA LYS A 54 -3.33 7.97 32.97
C LYS A 54 -1.82 8.18 33.14
N ALA A 55 -1.07 7.90 32.09
CA ALA A 55 0.36 8.22 32.03
C ALA A 55 0.61 9.71 32.33
N PRO A 56 1.73 10.07 32.98
CA PRO A 56 2.11 11.45 33.21
C PRO A 56 2.18 12.24 31.90
N LEU A 57 1.89 13.54 31.96
CA LEU A 57 1.87 14.43 30.80
C LEU A 57 3.19 14.46 29.98
N GLU A 58 4.32 14.10 30.58
CA GLU A 58 5.63 13.99 29.92
C GLU A 58 5.75 12.76 29.00
N GLU A 59 4.90 11.74 29.15
CA GLU A 59 4.85 10.55 28.29
C GLU A 59 3.89 10.70 27.10
N ILE A 60 3.20 11.84 26.96
CA ILE A 60 2.26 12.11 25.86
C ILE A 60 2.95 12.16 24.48
N HIS A 61 4.26 12.29 24.41
CA HIS A 61 5.03 12.27 23.16
C HIS A 61 5.11 10.89 22.50
N ASN A 62 4.73 9.80 23.20
CA ASN A 62 4.69 8.44 22.69
C ASN A 62 3.31 7.81 22.88
N VAL A 63 2.26 8.45 22.37
CA VAL A 63 0.93 7.84 22.34
C VAL A 63 0.94 6.76 21.25
N HIS A 64 1.06 5.49 21.65
CA HIS A 64 0.92 4.36 20.75
C HIS A 64 -0.48 4.32 20.12
N LEU A 65 -0.54 3.90 18.87
CA LEU A 65 -1.81 3.59 18.20
C LEU A 65 -2.52 2.49 19.02
N ARG A 66 -3.80 2.71 19.30
CA ARG A 66 -4.62 1.70 19.98
C ARG A 66 -5.97 1.60 19.27
N ASP A 67 -6.28 0.40 18.85
CA ASP A 67 -7.59 0.07 18.29
C ASP A 67 -8.58 -0.24 19.42
N ASN A 68 -9.86 -0.27 19.09
CA ASN A 68 -10.94 -0.68 19.98
C ASN A 68 -11.29 -2.16 19.74
N PRO A 69 -10.80 -3.13 20.54
CA PRO A 69 -11.04 -4.54 20.31
C PRO A 69 -12.52 -4.92 20.47
N GLU A 70 -13.29 -4.22 21.31
CA GLU A 70 -14.73 -4.48 21.52
C GLU A 70 -15.53 -4.31 20.21
N LEU A 71 -14.99 -3.51 19.26
CA LEU A 71 -15.63 -3.27 17.98
C LEU A 71 -15.81 -4.55 17.15
N TYR A 72 -14.91 -5.50 17.30
CA TYR A 72 -14.90 -6.76 16.56
C TYR A 72 -15.76 -7.85 17.21
N GLU A 73 -16.11 -7.67 18.48
CA GLU A 73 -16.93 -8.64 19.24
C GLU A 73 -18.44 -8.40 19.09
N VAL A 74 -18.83 -7.20 18.65
CA VAL A 74 -20.25 -6.78 18.56
C VAL A 74 -21.03 -7.56 17.50
N TYR A 75 -20.36 -7.98 16.42
CA TYR A 75 -21.00 -8.65 15.29
C TYR A 75 -20.22 -9.90 14.90
N ASP A 76 -20.94 -10.99 14.70
CA ASP A 76 -20.39 -12.19 14.10
C ASP A 76 -20.05 -11.93 12.62
N ASP A 77 -18.76 -12.07 12.27
CA ASP A 77 -18.24 -11.92 10.90
C ASP A 77 -17.67 -13.25 10.35
N SER A 78 -17.89 -14.35 11.05
CA SER A 78 -17.39 -15.68 10.69
C SER A 78 -18.10 -16.31 9.49
N GLY A 79 -19.32 -15.87 9.18
CA GLY A 79 -20.15 -16.41 8.10
C GLY A 79 -20.29 -15.48 6.90
N VAL A 80 -21.29 -15.76 6.07
CA VAL A 80 -21.68 -14.94 4.91
C VAL A 80 -22.99 -14.22 5.16
N VAL A 81 -23.00 -12.91 4.92
CA VAL A 81 -24.23 -12.09 4.97
C VAL A 81 -24.75 -11.93 3.54
N THR A 82 -26.05 -12.14 3.35
CA THR A 82 -26.66 -11.89 2.03
C THR A 82 -27.14 -10.44 1.93
N MET A 83 -26.76 -9.78 0.85
CA MET A 83 -27.19 -8.42 0.53
C MET A 83 -27.99 -8.40 -0.77
N TYR A 84 -29.12 -7.71 -0.75
CA TYR A 84 -30.01 -7.49 -1.88
C TYR A 84 -29.94 -6.02 -2.28
N LEU A 85 -29.55 -5.76 -3.52
CA LEU A 85 -29.38 -4.43 -4.08
C LEU A 85 -30.36 -4.22 -5.23
N THR A 86 -31.43 -3.47 -5.02
CA THR A 86 -32.33 -3.07 -6.11
C THR A 86 -31.91 -1.71 -6.60
N VAL A 87 -31.44 -1.61 -7.86
CA VAL A 87 -30.96 -0.38 -8.48
C VAL A 87 -32.02 0.26 -9.37
N SER A 88 -32.10 1.59 -9.36
CA SER A 88 -33.02 2.38 -10.16
C SER A 88 -32.40 3.72 -10.57
N ARG A 89 -32.90 4.29 -11.69
CA ARG A 89 -32.50 5.65 -12.08
C ARG A 89 -32.95 6.65 -11.03
N GLY A 90 -32.15 7.67 -10.82
CA GLY A 90 -32.47 8.80 -9.98
C GLY A 90 -32.68 10.07 -10.79
N ASN A 91 -31.82 11.06 -10.57
CA ASN A 91 -31.88 12.34 -11.25
C ASN A 91 -30.48 12.84 -11.61
N ASP A 92 -30.43 13.69 -12.61
CA ASP A 92 -29.21 14.25 -13.17
C ASP A 92 -28.44 15.13 -12.15
N SER A 93 -29.17 15.90 -11.31
CA SER A 93 -28.56 16.79 -10.32
C SER A 93 -27.77 16.07 -9.22
N GLU A 94 -28.07 14.78 -8.96
CA GLU A 94 -27.36 13.91 -8.03
C GLU A 94 -26.39 12.96 -8.76
N ASN A 95 -26.22 13.09 -10.06
CA ASN A 95 -25.47 12.17 -10.91
C ASN A 95 -25.93 10.71 -10.77
N THR A 96 -27.25 10.51 -10.68
CA THR A 96 -27.88 9.19 -10.46
C THR A 96 -28.82 8.78 -11.59
N ASP A 97 -28.98 9.58 -12.64
CA ASP A 97 -29.79 9.25 -13.84
C ASP A 97 -28.98 8.43 -14.86
N HIS A 98 -28.48 7.30 -14.42
CA HIS A 98 -27.69 6.38 -15.22
C HIS A 98 -28.31 4.98 -15.22
N SER A 99 -27.94 4.14 -16.18
CA SER A 99 -28.29 2.73 -16.17
C SER A 99 -27.27 1.90 -15.40
N TRP A 100 -27.71 0.72 -14.94
CA TRP A 100 -26.80 -0.25 -14.33
C TRP A 100 -25.77 -0.78 -15.34
N ALA A 101 -26.15 -0.85 -16.61
CA ALA A 101 -25.25 -1.20 -17.69
C ALA A 101 -24.12 -0.16 -17.83
N GLU A 102 -24.43 1.14 -17.78
CA GLU A 102 -23.42 2.20 -17.81
C GLU A 102 -22.48 2.14 -16.60
N ILE A 103 -23.02 1.91 -15.38
CA ILE A 103 -22.20 1.73 -14.17
C ILE A 103 -21.18 0.61 -14.36
N ASN A 104 -21.54 -0.50 -14.99
CA ASN A 104 -20.67 -1.66 -15.17
C ASN A 104 -19.80 -1.58 -16.43
N HIS A 105 -20.08 -0.66 -17.34
CA HIS A 105 -19.34 -0.49 -18.59
C HIS A 105 -18.02 0.26 -18.40
N TYR A 106 -18.07 1.43 -17.74
CA TYR A 106 -16.94 2.32 -17.62
C TYR A 106 -16.02 1.94 -16.44
N SER A 107 -14.71 2.11 -16.65
CA SER A 107 -13.69 2.01 -15.61
C SER A 107 -13.41 3.40 -14.99
N THR A 108 -12.62 3.43 -13.92
CA THR A 108 -12.13 4.68 -13.33
C THR A 108 -11.34 5.51 -14.34
N TYR A 109 -10.52 4.85 -15.16
CA TYR A 109 -9.73 5.51 -16.20
C TYR A 109 -10.60 6.14 -17.30
N ASP A 110 -11.73 5.52 -17.63
CA ASP A 110 -12.68 6.08 -18.59
C ASP A 110 -13.30 7.36 -18.06
N TYR A 111 -13.70 7.40 -16.78
CA TYR A 111 -14.20 8.62 -16.12
C TYR A 111 -13.16 9.74 -16.07
N GLU A 112 -11.91 9.40 -15.77
CA GLU A 112 -10.79 10.34 -15.78
C GLU A 112 -10.54 10.90 -17.19
N ALA A 113 -10.56 10.04 -18.22
CA ALA A 113 -10.40 10.45 -19.61
C ALA A 113 -11.57 11.34 -20.11
N MET A 114 -12.80 11.06 -19.66
CA MET A 114 -13.98 11.86 -19.96
C MET A 114 -14.02 13.19 -19.16
N GLY A 115 -13.25 13.30 -18.09
CA GLY A 115 -13.28 14.46 -17.19
C GLY A 115 -14.60 14.59 -16.40
N VAL A 116 -15.28 13.46 -16.11
CA VAL A 116 -16.56 13.43 -15.40
C VAL A 116 -16.46 12.62 -14.10
N PRO A 117 -17.28 12.95 -13.08
CA PRO A 117 -17.34 12.12 -11.88
C PRO A 117 -17.91 10.75 -12.21
N ARG A 118 -17.51 9.72 -11.42
CA ARG A 118 -18.05 8.36 -11.57
C ARG A 118 -19.57 8.37 -11.45
N TYR A 119 -20.22 7.76 -12.40
CA TYR A 119 -21.69 7.63 -12.44
C TYR A 119 -22.19 6.85 -11.22
N GLN A 120 -23.38 7.20 -10.77
CA GLN A 120 -24.08 6.55 -9.68
C GLN A 120 -25.51 6.17 -10.12
N VAL A 121 -26.12 5.26 -9.41
CA VAL A 121 -27.55 5.00 -9.48
C VAL A 121 -28.14 5.00 -8.08
N ASN A 122 -29.45 5.28 -7.95
CA ASN A 122 -30.15 5.06 -6.71
C ASN A 122 -30.23 3.55 -6.42
N ALA A 123 -30.20 3.20 -5.13
CA ALA A 123 -30.27 1.82 -4.70
C ALA A 123 -31.12 1.66 -3.44
N LEU A 124 -31.84 0.54 -3.37
CA LEU A 124 -32.37 0.01 -2.11
C LEU A 124 -31.46 -1.15 -1.71
N LEU A 125 -30.72 -0.94 -0.63
CA LEU A 125 -29.92 -1.99 0.00
C LEU A 125 -30.72 -2.62 1.13
N GLN A 126 -30.86 -3.94 1.07
CA GLN A 126 -31.51 -4.76 2.08
C GLN A 126 -30.56 -5.88 2.52
N VAL A 127 -30.58 -6.20 3.81
CA VAL A 127 -29.77 -7.28 4.38
C VAL A 127 -30.68 -8.43 4.77
N GLY A 128 -30.20 -9.65 4.55
CA GLY A 128 -30.95 -10.84 4.85
C GLY A 128 -30.15 -12.13 4.76
N ASP A 129 -30.84 -13.21 4.42
CA ASP A 129 -30.29 -14.53 4.15
C ASP A 129 -30.62 -14.98 2.73
N GLU A 130 -30.38 -16.24 2.40
CA GLU A 130 -30.66 -16.83 1.09
C GLU A 130 -32.15 -16.81 0.69
N ASN A 131 -33.07 -16.63 1.65
CA ASN A 131 -34.52 -16.61 1.45
C ASN A 131 -35.07 -15.19 1.25
N GLY A 132 -34.26 -14.16 1.47
CA GLY A 132 -34.63 -12.77 1.27
C GLY A 132 -34.26 -11.84 2.44
N PRO A 133 -34.70 -10.57 2.39
CA PRO A 133 -34.49 -9.61 3.46
C PRO A 133 -35.12 -10.04 4.78
N LEU A 134 -34.37 -9.91 5.90
CA LEU A 134 -34.79 -10.35 7.22
C LEU A 134 -35.41 -9.22 8.07
N PRO A 135 -36.47 -9.51 8.86
CA PRO A 135 -37.02 -8.57 9.82
C PRO A 135 -35.95 -8.09 10.82
N GLY A 136 -35.93 -6.77 11.03
CA GLY A 136 -34.95 -6.13 11.93
C GLY A 136 -33.64 -5.74 11.28
N GLU A 137 -33.32 -6.29 10.10
CA GLU A 137 -32.12 -5.95 9.33
C GLU A 137 -32.33 -4.68 8.47
N LEU A 138 -31.23 -4.12 8.02
CA LEU A 138 -31.23 -2.90 7.19
C LEU A 138 -32.13 -3.08 5.96
N GLY A 139 -33.04 -2.11 5.76
CA GLY A 139 -33.89 -2.03 4.56
C GLY A 139 -35.10 -2.96 4.57
N TYR A 140 -35.31 -3.76 5.62
CA TYR A 140 -36.51 -4.62 5.70
C TYR A 140 -37.80 -3.80 5.65
N GLY A 141 -38.75 -4.17 4.79
CA GLY A 141 -40.01 -3.48 4.60
C GLY A 141 -39.89 -2.07 3.98
N VAL A 142 -38.71 -1.69 3.50
CA VAL A 142 -38.49 -0.44 2.79
C VAL A 142 -38.65 -0.69 1.27
N GLU A 143 -39.36 0.22 0.58
CA GLU A 143 -39.58 0.16 -0.86
C GLU A 143 -38.81 1.26 -1.61
N ALA A 144 -38.56 2.40 -0.93
CA ALA A 144 -37.83 3.52 -1.55
C ALA A 144 -36.31 3.37 -1.43
N PRO A 145 -35.53 3.88 -2.39
CA PRO A 145 -34.07 3.87 -2.34
C PRO A 145 -33.52 4.48 -1.05
N ASN A 146 -32.66 3.73 -0.36
CA ASN A 146 -31.99 4.14 0.87
C ASN A 146 -30.50 4.43 0.67
N ALA A 147 -29.98 4.20 -0.54
CA ALA A 147 -28.56 4.32 -0.87
C ALA A 147 -28.35 4.85 -2.30
N THR A 148 -27.08 5.13 -2.62
CA THR A 148 -26.55 5.20 -3.98
C THR A 148 -25.46 4.16 -4.14
N VAL A 149 -25.23 3.70 -5.36
CA VAL A 149 -24.15 2.76 -5.70
C VAL A 149 -23.37 3.21 -6.92
N GLN A 150 -22.05 3.01 -6.88
CA GLN A 150 -21.11 3.26 -7.97
C GLN A 150 -20.01 2.19 -7.95
N ILE A 151 -19.27 2.07 -9.06
CA ILE A 151 -18.04 1.25 -9.05
C ILE A 151 -16.97 1.84 -8.14
N ARG A 152 -16.04 1.00 -7.70
CA ARG A 152 -14.85 1.42 -6.94
C ARG A 152 -13.60 0.71 -7.44
N GLY A 153 -12.45 1.18 -6.95
CA GLY A 153 -11.12 0.71 -7.32
C GLY A 153 -10.51 1.54 -8.44
N GLN A 154 -9.21 1.41 -8.63
CA GLN A 154 -8.46 2.00 -9.73
C GLN A 154 -8.28 0.94 -10.83
N SER A 155 -7.24 0.10 -10.74
CA SER A 155 -6.98 -0.99 -11.69
C SER A 155 -8.14 -2.01 -11.75
N SER A 156 -8.65 -2.42 -10.59
CA SER A 156 -9.76 -3.38 -10.48
C SER A 156 -11.09 -2.89 -11.09
N SER A 157 -11.23 -1.59 -11.36
CA SER A 157 -12.38 -1.05 -12.08
C SER A 157 -12.49 -1.52 -13.53
N ARG A 158 -11.39 -2.02 -14.13
CA ARG A 158 -11.36 -2.64 -15.47
C ARG A 158 -11.90 -4.08 -15.48
N ASN A 159 -12.00 -4.71 -14.32
CA ASN A 159 -12.46 -6.10 -14.22
C ASN A 159 -13.91 -6.26 -14.71
N ILE A 160 -14.24 -7.44 -15.22
CA ILE A 160 -15.59 -7.79 -15.66
C ILE A 160 -16.55 -7.79 -14.47
N GLN A 161 -16.16 -8.44 -13.36
CA GLN A 161 -16.90 -8.37 -12.11
C GLN A 161 -16.39 -7.17 -11.30
N LYS A 162 -17.26 -6.17 -11.15
CA LYS A 162 -16.89 -4.88 -10.53
C LYS A 162 -16.88 -4.95 -9.01
N ASN A 163 -16.05 -4.11 -8.43
CA ASN A 163 -16.15 -3.71 -7.02
C ASN A 163 -17.17 -2.57 -6.90
N TYR A 164 -17.95 -2.55 -5.80
CA TYR A 164 -18.98 -1.54 -5.59
C TYR A 164 -18.75 -0.75 -4.30
N LYS A 165 -19.13 0.53 -4.34
CA LYS A 165 -19.30 1.38 -3.17
C LYS A 165 -20.78 1.73 -3.03
N VAL A 166 -21.40 1.20 -2.00
CA VAL A 166 -22.80 1.51 -1.63
C VAL A 166 -22.77 2.53 -0.50
N LYS A 167 -23.38 3.70 -0.71
CA LYS A 167 -23.43 4.80 0.26
C LYS A 167 -24.86 5.02 0.71
N LEU A 168 -25.17 4.70 1.98
CA LEU A 168 -26.46 4.95 2.58
C LEU A 168 -26.74 6.46 2.65
N LYS A 169 -27.93 6.87 2.21
CA LYS A 169 -28.40 8.25 2.25
C LYS A 169 -28.51 8.76 3.69
N LYS A 170 -28.39 10.07 3.87
CA LYS A 170 -28.51 10.68 5.20
C LYS A 170 -29.88 10.32 5.81
N ASN A 171 -29.88 9.91 7.07
CA ASN A 171 -31.08 9.50 7.82
C ASN A 171 -31.80 8.22 7.30
N LYS A 172 -31.11 7.37 6.54
CA LYS A 172 -31.61 6.07 6.07
C LYS A 172 -30.98 4.87 6.79
N GLY A 173 -30.44 5.09 7.98
CA GLY A 173 -29.82 4.06 8.80
C GLY A 173 -28.33 3.85 8.52
N SER A 174 -27.82 2.78 9.08
CA SER A 174 -26.46 2.29 8.89
C SER A 174 -26.48 0.76 8.99
N TRP A 175 -25.53 0.12 8.38
CA TRP A 175 -25.29 -1.31 8.57
C TRP A 175 -24.08 -1.50 9.49
N ARG A 176 -24.29 -2.09 10.66
CA ARG A 176 -23.25 -2.28 11.69
C ARG A 176 -22.48 -0.96 11.98
N GLY A 177 -23.20 0.16 12.06
CA GLY A 177 -22.63 1.49 12.26
C GLY A 177 -21.98 2.13 11.03
N GLN A 178 -21.87 1.42 9.91
CA GLN A 178 -21.26 1.90 8.68
C GLN A 178 -22.31 2.48 7.73
N ARG A 179 -22.01 3.63 7.10
CA ARG A 179 -22.86 4.24 6.07
C ARG A 179 -22.26 4.12 4.66
N THR A 180 -20.99 3.78 4.56
CA THR A 180 -20.31 3.47 3.30
C THR A 180 -19.89 2.02 3.36
N ILE A 181 -20.40 1.21 2.45
CA ILE A 181 -20.17 -0.22 2.37
C ILE A 181 -19.36 -0.46 1.09
N ALA A 182 -18.13 -0.89 1.26
CA ALA A 182 -17.25 -1.22 0.14
C ALA A 182 -17.28 -2.73 -0.08
N LEU A 183 -17.71 -3.16 -1.26
CA LEU A 183 -17.79 -4.55 -1.66
C LEU A 183 -16.68 -4.83 -2.67
N ASN A 184 -15.70 -5.65 -2.28
CA ASN A 184 -14.56 -6.04 -3.08
C ASN A 184 -14.76 -7.44 -3.64
N LYS A 185 -14.62 -7.59 -4.96
CA LYS A 185 -14.78 -8.87 -5.66
C LYS A 185 -13.51 -9.71 -5.65
N HIS A 186 -12.35 -9.06 -5.54
CA HIS A 186 -11.02 -9.70 -5.61
C HIS A 186 -10.87 -10.64 -6.82
N MET A 187 -11.36 -10.22 -8.00
CA MET A 187 -11.43 -11.08 -9.20
C MET A 187 -10.07 -11.65 -9.61
N GLY A 188 -8.99 -10.88 -9.41
CA GLY A 188 -7.62 -11.30 -9.73
C GLY A 188 -6.96 -12.23 -8.71
N GLU A 189 -7.66 -12.60 -7.62
CA GLU A 189 -7.13 -13.41 -6.53
C GLU A 189 -7.80 -14.80 -6.50
N GLY A 190 -7.02 -15.87 -6.48
CA GLY A 190 -7.53 -17.24 -6.55
C GLY A 190 -8.27 -17.69 -5.30
N LEU A 191 -7.80 -17.29 -4.10
CA LEU A 191 -8.36 -17.74 -2.82
C LEU A 191 -9.61 -16.96 -2.39
N ARG A 192 -9.76 -15.70 -2.81
CA ARG A 192 -10.89 -14.80 -2.50
C ARG A 192 -11.05 -14.42 -1.02
N PHE A 193 -10.10 -14.78 -0.15
CA PHE A 193 -10.18 -14.48 1.29
C PHE A 193 -8.94 -13.78 1.88
N ARG A 194 -7.86 -13.57 1.13
CA ARG A 194 -6.61 -12.98 1.66
C ARG A 194 -6.82 -11.63 2.33
N ASN A 195 -7.59 -10.75 1.71
CA ASN A 195 -7.84 -9.42 2.28
C ASN A 195 -8.62 -9.49 3.62
N LYS A 196 -9.58 -10.43 3.76
CA LYS A 196 -10.25 -10.65 5.05
C LYS A 196 -9.27 -11.27 6.06
N MET A 197 -8.52 -12.29 5.67
CA MET A 197 -7.52 -12.95 6.51
C MET A 197 -6.52 -11.95 7.07
N ALA A 198 -6.02 -11.01 6.24
CA ALA A 198 -5.11 -9.97 6.68
C ALA A 198 -5.70 -9.11 7.80
N TYR A 199 -6.91 -8.59 7.63
CA TYR A 199 -7.53 -7.76 8.65
C TYR A 199 -7.88 -8.54 9.93
N ASP A 200 -8.25 -9.81 9.80
CA ASP A 200 -8.50 -10.66 10.96
C ASP A 200 -7.20 -10.98 11.72
N LEU A 201 -6.05 -11.09 11.03
CA LEU A 201 -4.73 -11.17 11.67
C LEU A 201 -4.34 -9.84 12.33
N ILE A 202 -4.51 -8.71 11.63
CA ILE A 202 -4.14 -7.37 12.14
C ILE A 202 -4.90 -7.03 13.44
N ARG A 203 -6.13 -7.49 13.63
CA ARG A 203 -6.89 -7.32 14.88
C ARG A 203 -6.15 -7.82 16.13
N GLY A 204 -5.28 -8.79 15.99
CA GLY A 204 -4.48 -9.36 17.09
C GLY A 204 -3.10 -8.71 17.25
N ILE A 205 -2.83 -7.58 16.58
CA ILE A 205 -1.55 -6.85 16.64
C ILE A 205 -1.82 -5.49 17.28
N ASP A 206 -1.40 -5.33 18.54
CA ASP A 206 -1.71 -4.14 19.34
C ASP A 206 -1.20 -2.82 18.76
N GLN A 207 -0.12 -2.88 17.95
CA GLN A 207 0.52 -1.72 17.32
C GLN A 207 -0.12 -1.31 15.99
N MET A 208 -1.13 -2.07 15.51
CA MET A 208 -1.82 -1.83 14.26
C MET A 208 -3.33 -1.63 14.50
N MET A 209 -4.02 -1.09 13.52
CA MET A 209 -5.47 -0.98 13.52
C MET A 209 -6.04 -1.86 12.40
N GLY A 210 -6.89 -2.81 12.76
CA GLY A 210 -7.63 -3.61 11.80
C GLY A 210 -8.81 -2.85 11.17
N LEU A 211 -9.43 -3.47 10.18
CA LEU A 211 -10.71 -3.03 9.64
C LEU A 211 -11.74 -4.14 9.80
N ARG A 212 -13.00 -3.75 10.02
CA ARG A 212 -14.09 -4.72 10.03
C ARG A 212 -14.32 -5.25 8.62
N THR A 213 -14.40 -6.55 8.49
CA THR A 213 -14.63 -7.24 7.23
C THR A 213 -15.75 -8.26 7.35
N GLN A 214 -16.42 -8.56 6.22
CA GLN A 214 -17.47 -9.56 6.17
C GLN A 214 -17.55 -10.17 4.79
N PHE A 215 -17.70 -11.49 4.69
CA PHE A 215 -18.13 -12.10 3.43
C PHE A 215 -19.58 -11.76 3.13
N VAL A 216 -19.84 -11.37 1.90
CA VAL A 216 -21.15 -10.95 1.42
C VAL A 216 -21.51 -11.70 0.16
N HIS A 217 -22.66 -12.39 0.13
CA HIS A 217 -23.30 -12.87 -1.09
C HIS A 217 -24.20 -11.77 -1.62
N LEU A 218 -23.92 -11.27 -2.81
CA LEU A 218 -24.62 -10.13 -3.39
C LEU A 218 -25.60 -10.55 -4.46
N TYR A 219 -26.85 -10.12 -4.31
CA TYR A 219 -27.88 -10.19 -5.35
C TYR A 219 -28.25 -8.79 -5.83
N VAL A 220 -28.37 -8.62 -7.17
CA VAL A 220 -28.72 -7.32 -7.77
C VAL A 220 -30.00 -7.46 -8.62
N LYS A 221 -30.95 -6.55 -8.40
CA LYS A 221 -32.13 -6.38 -9.25
C LYS A 221 -32.01 -5.04 -9.97
N ASP A 222 -31.92 -5.11 -11.30
CA ASP A 222 -31.83 -3.91 -12.15
C ASP A 222 -33.23 -3.44 -12.58
N LEU A 223 -33.58 -2.21 -12.17
CA LEU A 223 -34.78 -1.49 -12.57
C LEU A 223 -34.44 -0.20 -13.35
N THR A 224 -33.21 -0.05 -13.85
CA THR A 224 -32.77 1.20 -14.51
C THR A 224 -33.29 1.35 -15.92
N ASP A 225 -33.24 0.30 -16.75
CA ASP A 225 -33.64 0.38 -18.16
C ASP A 225 -34.82 -0.54 -18.50
N ARG A 226 -34.73 -1.80 -18.10
CA ARG A 226 -35.78 -2.78 -18.32
C ARG A 226 -35.90 -3.64 -17.08
N ALA A 227 -37.00 -3.46 -16.37
CA ALA A 227 -37.27 -4.24 -15.17
C ALA A 227 -37.29 -5.73 -15.48
N SER A 228 -36.21 -6.47 -15.19
CA SER A 228 -36.23 -7.94 -15.19
C SER A 228 -37.11 -8.45 -14.03
N GLY A 229 -37.28 -7.64 -12.99
CA GLY A 229 -38.04 -7.97 -11.80
C GLY A 229 -37.42 -9.08 -10.93
N VAL A 230 -36.26 -9.61 -11.35
CA VAL A 230 -35.58 -10.74 -10.71
C VAL A 230 -34.25 -10.31 -10.14
N PHE A 231 -33.88 -10.86 -9.00
CA PHE A 231 -32.52 -10.74 -8.47
C PHE A 231 -31.58 -11.68 -9.22
N GLU A 232 -30.50 -11.13 -9.72
CA GLU A 232 -29.40 -11.87 -10.35
C GLU A 232 -28.31 -12.08 -9.31
N ASP A 233 -27.68 -13.26 -9.33
CA ASP A 233 -26.59 -13.61 -8.45
C ASP A 233 -25.27 -12.96 -8.93
N TYR A 234 -24.68 -12.14 -8.08
CA TYR A 234 -23.39 -11.49 -8.31
C TYR A 234 -22.24 -12.20 -7.59
N GLY A 235 -22.54 -13.29 -6.84
CA GLY A 235 -21.56 -14.14 -6.16
C GLY A 235 -20.97 -13.52 -4.90
N LEU A 236 -19.80 -14.03 -4.51
CA LEU A 236 -19.12 -13.69 -3.26
C LEU A 236 -18.33 -12.39 -3.38
N TYR A 237 -18.46 -11.55 -2.35
CA TYR A 237 -17.69 -10.32 -2.12
C TYR A 237 -17.07 -10.34 -0.72
N THR A 238 -16.01 -9.58 -0.55
CA THR A 238 -15.54 -9.18 0.79
C THR A 238 -15.94 -7.72 1.03
N GLN A 239 -16.82 -7.50 2.01
CA GLN A 239 -17.05 -6.15 2.51
C GLN A 239 -15.85 -5.75 3.37
N VAL A 240 -15.33 -4.55 3.15
CA VAL A 240 -14.25 -3.95 3.94
C VAL A 240 -14.72 -2.60 4.45
N GLU A 241 -14.49 -2.33 5.73
CA GLU A 241 -14.81 -1.04 6.34
C GLU A 241 -14.07 0.09 5.60
N GLN A 242 -14.79 1.15 5.30
CA GLN A 242 -14.21 2.31 4.63
C GLN A 242 -13.69 3.30 5.67
N LEU A 243 -12.39 3.52 5.69
CA LEU A 243 -11.76 4.51 6.56
C LEU A 243 -12.29 5.92 6.26
N ASN A 244 -12.92 6.50 7.27
CA ASN A 244 -13.49 7.84 7.30
C ASN A 244 -13.73 8.27 8.75
N LYS A 245 -14.27 9.48 8.98
CA LYS A 245 -14.58 9.98 10.33
C LYS A 245 -15.44 9.02 11.18
N THR A 246 -16.36 8.29 10.56
CA THR A 246 -17.23 7.33 11.28
C THR A 246 -16.44 6.11 11.72
N ALA A 247 -15.57 5.59 10.87
CA ALA A 247 -14.69 4.48 11.18
C ALA A 247 -13.69 4.88 12.28
N LEU A 248 -12.98 6.01 12.12
CA LEU A 248 -12.08 6.51 13.16
C LEU A 248 -12.74 6.59 14.53
N LYS A 249 -13.97 7.15 14.59
CA LYS A 249 -14.72 7.22 15.84
C LYS A 249 -15.05 5.84 16.41
N ALA A 250 -15.42 4.88 15.58
CA ALA A 250 -15.75 3.52 16.02
C ALA A 250 -14.52 2.81 16.62
N HIS A 251 -13.35 3.03 16.01
CA HIS A 251 -12.06 2.52 16.49
C HIS A 251 -11.47 3.29 17.67
N GLY A 252 -12.19 4.29 18.24
CA GLY A 252 -11.68 5.11 19.35
C GLY A 252 -10.67 6.17 18.95
N LEU A 253 -10.46 6.36 17.65
CA LEU A 253 -9.52 7.35 17.10
C LEU A 253 -10.18 8.73 16.91
N ASN A 254 -9.35 9.76 16.74
CA ASN A 254 -9.83 11.14 16.56
C ASN A 254 -10.50 11.32 15.18
N PRO A 255 -11.81 11.60 15.10
CA PRO A 255 -12.51 11.75 13.82
C PRO A 255 -12.20 13.07 13.10
N GLU A 256 -11.63 14.07 13.78
CA GLU A 256 -11.22 15.35 13.19
C GLU A 256 -9.73 15.38 12.80
N ALA A 257 -9.11 14.21 12.77
CA ALA A 257 -7.72 14.00 12.40
C ALA A 257 -7.41 14.41 10.95
N GLN A 258 -6.14 14.59 10.67
CA GLN A 258 -5.64 14.47 9.30
C GLN A 258 -5.63 12.99 8.94
N LEU A 259 -6.24 12.66 7.82
CA LEU A 259 -6.32 11.30 7.27
C LEU A 259 -6.17 11.37 5.76
N TYR A 260 -5.14 10.73 5.25
CA TYR A 260 -4.84 10.67 3.83
C TYR A 260 -4.71 9.23 3.36
N LYS A 261 -5.38 8.88 2.26
CA LYS A 261 -5.07 7.63 1.57
C LYS A 261 -3.87 7.88 0.65
N VAL A 262 -2.84 7.10 0.83
CA VAL A 262 -1.60 7.19 0.04
C VAL A 262 -1.82 6.61 -1.36
N ASN A 263 -1.36 7.34 -2.38
CA ASN A 263 -1.45 6.96 -3.78
C ASN A 263 -0.17 7.35 -4.52
N PHE A 264 0.74 6.39 -4.71
CA PHE A 264 2.08 6.62 -5.30
C PHE A 264 2.85 7.78 -4.65
N PHE A 265 2.99 7.70 -3.34
CA PHE A 265 3.62 8.73 -2.54
C PHE A 265 4.79 8.15 -1.73
N GLU A 266 6.00 8.51 -2.11
CA GLU A 266 7.26 8.02 -1.52
C GLU A 266 7.80 8.95 -0.43
N PHE A 267 6.96 9.79 0.16
CA PHE A 267 7.31 10.76 1.21
C PHE A 267 8.33 11.84 0.79
N TYR A 268 8.48 12.09 -0.51
CA TYR A 268 9.17 13.29 -0.96
C TYR A 268 8.31 14.54 -0.72
N ARG A 269 8.97 15.70 -0.62
CA ARG A 269 8.27 16.96 -0.31
C ARG A 269 7.29 17.42 -1.40
N TYR A 270 7.47 17.05 -2.65
CA TYR A 270 6.61 17.39 -3.79
C TYR A 270 6.03 18.81 -3.73
N GLU A 271 6.90 19.85 -3.63
CA GLU A 271 6.53 21.25 -3.42
C GLU A 271 5.54 21.81 -4.47
N GLY A 272 5.53 21.25 -5.67
CA GLY A 272 4.60 21.59 -6.73
C GLY A 272 3.15 21.18 -6.45
N ALA A 273 2.94 20.10 -5.71
CA ALA A 273 1.63 19.47 -5.46
C ALA A 273 1.18 19.57 -4.00
N ILE A 274 2.06 19.26 -3.04
CA ILE A 274 1.73 19.24 -1.61
C ILE A 274 1.86 20.67 -1.05
N LYS A 275 0.75 21.41 -0.99
CA LYS A 275 0.66 22.81 -0.58
C LYS A 275 -0.42 23.02 0.47
N LEU A 276 -0.34 24.15 1.18
CA LEU A 276 -1.42 24.58 2.05
C LEU A 276 -2.64 24.97 1.20
N THR A 277 -3.84 24.73 1.70
CA THR A 277 -5.09 25.16 1.03
C THR A 277 -5.20 26.68 0.89
N SER A 278 -4.44 27.44 1.68
CA SER A 278 -4.33 28.91 1.58
C SER A 278 -3.34 29.40 0.52
N ASP A 279 -2.51 28.51 -0.06
CA ASP A 279 -1.59 28.88 -1.12
C ASP A 279 -2.39 29.23 -2.40
N PRO A 280 -2.15 30.41 -3.04
CA PRO A 280 -2.86 30.80 -4.26
C PRO A 280 -2.68 29.84 -5.43
N THR A 281 -1.67 28.97 -5.39
CA THR A 281 -1.38 27.96 -6.42
C THR A 281 -1.77 26.56 -5.98
N TYR A 282 -2.54 26.41 -4.88
CA TYR A 282 -3.05 25.11 -4.43
C TYR A 282 -4.01 24.54 -5.47
N ASP A 283 -3.79 23.32 -5.86
CA ASP A 283 -4.68 22.51 -6.69
C ASP A 283 -4.98 21.19 -5.99
N GLN A 284 -6.24 21.00 -5.61
CA GLN A 284 -6.66 19.81 -4.90
C GLN A 284 -6.43 18.54 -5.72
N SER A 285 -6.63 18.59 -7.04
CA SER A 285 -6.43 17.42 -7.92
C SER A 285 -4.97 16.99 -7.94
N SER A 286 -4.05 17.96 -8.04
CA SER A 286 -2.61 17.69 -7.96
C SER A 286 -2.19 17.16 -6.59
N PHE A 287 -2.79 17.67 -5.51
CA PHE A 287 -2.55 17.15 -4.15
C PHE A 287 -3.06 15.70 -4.03
N GLU A 288 -4.29 15.44 -4.46
CA GLU A 288 -4.94 14.12 -4.34
C GLU A 288 -4.37 13.07 -5.32
N SER A 289 -3.54 13.47 -6.29
CA SER A 289 -2.78 12.50 -7.08
C SER A 289 -1.74 11.73 -6.25
N TYR A 290 -1.32 12.29 -5.11
CA TYR A 290 -0.41 11.67 -4.13
C TYR A 290 -1.12 11.23 -2.86
N LEU A 291 -2.00 12.08 -2.31
CA LEU A 291 -2.62 11.90 -1.00
C LEU A 291 -4.11 12.26 -1.06
N GLU A 292 -4.97 11.26 -1.20
CA GLU A 292 -6.42 11.47 -1.24
C GLU A 292 -6.94 11.90 0.14
N ILE A 293 -7.56 13.07 0.24
CA ILE A 293 -8.01 13.68 1.50
C ILE A 293 -9.24 12.92 2.03
N LYS A 294 -9.14 12.34 3.22
CA LYS A 294 -10.24 11.63 3.90
C LYS A 294 -10.62 12.25 5.24
N GLY A 295 -9.76 13.09 5.80
CA GLY A 295 -9.93 13.78 7.07
C GLY A 295 -9.98 15.30 6.94
N SER A 296 -9.24 15.98 7.82
CA SER A 296 -9.05 17.43 7.78
C SER A 296 -8.27 17.86 6.53
N SER A 297 -8.64 19.02 5.98
CA SER A 297 -7.94 19.68 4.86
C SER A 297 -6.86 20.68 5.31
N ASP A 298 -6.55 20.73 6.60
CA ASP A 298 -5.37 21.45 7.10
C ASP A 298 -4.12 20.60 6.86
N HIS A 299 -3.29 21.00 5.91
CA HIS A 299 -2.09 20.27 5.51
C HIS A 299 -0.83 20.73 6.23
N SER A 300 -0.93 21.65 7.20
CA SER A 300 0.25 22.27 7.85
C SER A 300 1.17 21.26 8.53
N LYS A 301 0.63 20.34 9.35
CA LYS A 301 1.43 19.29 10.00
C LYS A 301 2.08 18.32 9.02
N LEU A 302 1.37 17.97 7.94
CA LEU A 302 1.91 17.09 6.90
C LEU A 302 3.12 17.75 6.24
N ILE A 303 2.99 19.02 5.85
CA ILE A 303 4.06 19.78 5.20
C ILE A 303 5.26 19.92 6.14
N GLU A 304 5.04 20.28 7.41
CA GLU A 304 6.09 20.37 8.40
C GLU A 304 6.85 19.05 8.55
N MET A 305 6.14 17.93 8.70
CA MET A 305 6.75 16.61 8.80
C MET A 305 7.57 16.29 7.55
N LEU A 306 7.02 16.53 6.35
CA LEU A 306 7.72 16.25 5.09
C LEU A 306 8.95 17.13 4.90
N GLU A 307 8.92 18.41 5.29
CA GLU A 307 10.09 19.30 5.25
C GLU A 307 11.20 18.79 6.15
N LYS A 308 10.88 18.35 7.38
CA LYS A 308 11.85 17.76 8.29
C LYS A 308 12.37 16.41 7.79
N LEU A 309 11.48 15.57 7.27
CA LEU A 309 11.84 14.25 6.76
C LEU A 309 12.75 14.33 5.52
N ASN A 310 12.62 15.34 4.67
CA ASN A 310 13.45 15.54 3.48
C ASN A 310 14.72 16.37 3.73
N ASP A 311 14.90 16.88 4.93
CA ASP A 311 16.14 17.54 5.36
C ASP A 311 17.08 16.49 5.97
N GLU A 312 18.05 16.03 5.19
CA GLU A 312 19.02 15.00 5.61
C GLU A 312 19.95 15.46 6.75
N SER A 313 20.01 16.76 7.03
CA SER A 313 20.74 17.29 8.19
C SER A 313 20.04 17.00 9.53
N GLN A 314 18.75 16.65 9.50
CA GLN A 314 17.98 16.28 10.69
C GLN A 314 18.23 14.82 11.06
N PRO A 315 18.69 14.52 12.30
CA PRO A 315 18.82 13.14 12.75
C PRO A 315 17.48 12.41 12.75
N MET A 316 17.40 11.24 12.11
CA MET A 316 16.15 10.50 11.99
C MET A 316 15.61 10.03 13.35
N GLU A 317 16.46 9.74 14.33
CA GLU A 317 16.05 9.41 15.70
C GLU A 317 15.14 10.49 16.30
N LYS A 318 15.48 11.78 16.11
CA LYS A 318 14.65 12.88 16.59
C LYS A 318 13.33 13.01 15.83
N LEU A 319 13.34 12.71 14.54
CA LEU A 319 12.12 12.72 13.74
C LEU A 319 11.18 11.60 14.16
N LEU A 320 11.73 10.41 14.42
CA LEU A 320 10.97 9.27 14.95
C LEU A 320 10.31 9.62 16.30
N GLU A 321 11.05 10.27 17.20
CA GLU A 321 10.51 10.68 18.51
C GLU A 321 9.43 11.77 18.40
N THR A 322 9.51 12.64 17.40
CA THR A 322 8.64 13.82 17.30
C THR A 322 7.40 13.58 16.44
N TYR A 323 7.58 12.87 15.34
CA TYR A 323 6.58 12.80 14.28
C TYR A 323 6.01 11.40 14.04
N PHE A 324 6.57 10.34 14.62
CA PHE A 324 6.16 8.97 14.29
C PHE A 324 6.06 8.08 15.54
N ASP A 325 5.12 7.16 15.49
CA ASP A 325 5.11 6.01 16.40
C ASP A 325 6.01 4.92 15.80
N VAL A 326 7.18 4.72 16.40
CA VAL A 326 8.20 3.77 15.90
C VAL A 326 7.67 2.34 15.88
N GLU A 327 6.92 1.95 16.92
CA GLU A 327 6.35 0.59 17.00
C GLU A 327 5.30 0.40 15.90
N ASN A 328 4.40 1.35 15.70
CA ASN A 328 3.42 1.26 14.62
C ASN A 328 4.07 1.07 13.25
N ILE A 329 5.10 1.87 12.91
CA ILE A 329 5.78 1.74 11.61
C ILE A 329 6.52 0.40 11.53
N ALA A 330 7.18 -0.05 12.61
CA ALA A 330 7.93 -1.29 12.64
C ALA A 330 7.01 -2.51 12.47
N TYR A 331 5.90 -2.58 13.22
CA TYR A 331 4.95 -3.69 13.11
C TYR A 331 4.20 -3.68 11.77
N TRP A 332 3.83 -2.50 11.27
CA TRP A 332 3.26 -2.39 9.93
C TRP A 332 4.21 -2.93 8.86
N MET A 333 5.48 -2.49 8.87
CA MET A 333 6.49 -2.98 7.92
C MET A 333 6.76 -4.48 8.11
N ALA A 334 6.89 -4.96 9.34
CA ALA A 334 7.11 -6.38 9.64
C ALA A 334 5.97 -7.27 9.11
N PHE A 335 4.70 -6.81 9.25
CA PHE A 335 3.54 -7.51 8.71
C PHE A 335 3.61 -7.60 7.17
N GLN A 336 3.93 -6.50 6.49
CA GLN A 336 4.05 -6.49 5.04
C GLN A 336 5.22 -7.37 4.55
N LEU A 337 6.36 -7.34 5.27
CA LEU A 337 7.53 -8.16 4.96
C LEU A 337 7.22 -9.66 5.09
N LEU A 338 6.62 -10.09 6.21
CA LEU A 338 6.30 -11.48 6.48
C LEU A 338 5.21 -12.03 5.56
N THR A 339 4.24 -11.18 5.20
CA THR A 339 3.17 -11.57 4.27
C THR A 339 3.56 -11.38 2.79
N GLY A 340 4.74 -10.85 2.50
CA GLY A 340 5.23 -10.63 1.13
C GLY A 340 4.35 -9.68 0.30
N ASN A 341 3.65 -8.72 0.96
CA ASN A 341 2.79 -7.76 0.30
C ASN A 341 3.63 -6.60 -0.28
N ALA A 342 4.15 -6.77 -1.49
CA ALA A 342 5.04 -5.80 -2.14
C ALA A 342 4.34 -4.51 -2.58
N ASP A 343 3.00 -4.49 -2.63
CA ASP A 343 2.20 -3.37 -3.18
C ASP A 343 1.96 -2.25 -2.15
N THR A 344 2.83 -2.08 -1.16
CA THR A 344 2.65 -1.18 -0.01
C THR A 344 3.74 -0.12 0.17
N GLN A 345 4.76 -0.12 -0.68
CA GLN A 345 5.91 0.78 -0.54
C GLN A 345 5.59 2.28 -0.77
N SER A 346 4.55 2.61 -1.55
CA SER A 346 4.11 3.98 -1.85
C SER A 346 2.60 4.13 -2.02
N ARG A 347 1.84 3.09 -1.69
CA ARG A 347 0.37 3.04 -1.77
C ARG A 347 -0.19 2.01 -0.78
N ASN A 348 -1.49 1.80 -0.78
CA ASN A 348 -2.17 0.82 0.08
C ASN A 348 -1.90 1.01 1.58
N VAL A 349 -1.83 2.25 2.00
CA VAL A 349 -1.70 2.69 3.39
C VAL A 349 -2.42 4.02 3.58
N TYR A 350 -2.90 4.28 4.78
CA TYR A 350 -3.38 5.60 5.17
C TYR A 350 -2.39 6.23 6.15
N LEU A 351 -2.16 7.54 5.99
CA LEU A 351 -1.50 8.38 6.97
C LEU A 351 -2.56 8.98 7.88
N TYR A 352 -2.43 8.74 9.18
CA TYR A 352 -3.31 9.26 10.21
C TYR A 352 -2.52 10.10 11.21
N SER A 353 -3.02 11.29 11.57
CA SER A 353 -2.47 12.10 12.66
C SER A 353 -3.59 12.78 13.44
N PRO A 354 -3.74 12.53 14.75
CA PRO A 354 -4.75 13.17 15.60
C PRO A 354 -4.64 14.70 15.55
N GLN A 355 -5.75 15.42 15.71
CA GLN A 355 -5.79 16.87 15.59
C GLN A 355 -4.79 17.59 16.51
N ASN A 356 -4.63 17.10 17.74
CA ASN A 356 -3.81 17.73 18.76
C ASN A 356 -2.46 17.01 18.99
N SER A 357 -1.95 16.32 17.99
CA SER A 357 -0.67 15.60 18.03
C SER A 357 0.14 15.89 16.77
N SER A 358 1.47 15.86 16.89
CA SER A 358 2.39 15.88 15.76
C SER A 358 2.65 14.47 15.19
N VAL A 359 2.24 13.43 15.92
CA VAL A 359 2.58 12.04 15.59
C VAL A 359 1.73 11.51 14.43
N TRP A 360 2.39 10.84 13.51
CA TRP A 360 1.82 10.16 12.36
C TRP A 360 1.85 8.65 12.54
N TYR A 361 0.78 8.00 12.12
CA TYR A 361 0.61 6.56 12.14
C TYR A 361 0.30 6.04 10.75
N LEU A 362 0.75 4.83 10.46
CA LEU A 362 0.37 4.06 9.28
C LEU A 362 -0.85 3.20 9.64
N LEU A 363 -1.96 3.39 8.92
CA LEU A 363 -3.12 2.51 9.01
C LEU A 363 -3.19 1.67 7.74
N ASP A 364 -3.36 0.39 7.92
CA ASP A 364 -3.26 -0.60 6.88
C ASP A 364 -4.42 -0.55 5.88
N TRP A 365 -4.15 -0.86 4.61
CA TRP A 365 -5.15 -0.85 3.56
C TRP A 365 -4.78 -1.77 2.40
N ASP A 366 -5.78 -2.57 1.93
CA ASP A 366 -5.77 -3.34 0.68
C ASP A 366 -4.71 -4.45 0.62
N ASN A 367 -4.92 -5.49 1.42
CA ASN A 367 -3.99 -6.61 1.59
C ASN A 367 -4.27 -7.79 0.64
N ASP A 368 -4.93 -7.59 -0.48
CA ASP A 368 -5.18 -8.67 -1.44
C ASP A 368 -3.91 -9.13 -2.18
N GLY A 369 -2.82 -8.38 -2.02
CA GLY A 369 -1.47 -8.71 -2.49
C GLY A 369 -0.68 -9.67 -1.60
N MET A 370 -1.12 -9.94 -0.37
CA MET A 370 -0.36 -10.78 0.57
C MET A 370 -0.34 -12.25 0.16
N LEU A 371 0.77 -12.96 0.44
CA LEU A 371 0.94 -14.40 0.26
C LEU A 371 0.51 -14.88 -1.15
N ARG A 372 0.98 -14.17 -2.18
CA ARG A 372 0.60 -14.44 -3.58
C ARG A 372 1.71 -15.06 -4.41
N ARG A 373 2.85 -15.36 -3.83
CA ARG A 373 4.00 -15.86 -4.59
C ARG A 373 3.68 -17.16 -5.31
N ARG A 374 3.22 -18.18 -4.57
CA ARG A 374 2.85 -19.49 -5.15
C ARG A 374 1.74 -19.37 -6.20
N GLU A 375 0.76 -18.49 -5.97
CA GLU A 375 -0.29 -18.23 -6.95
C GLU A 375 0.28 -17.65 -8.24
N ARG A 376 1.11 -16.60 -8.15
CA ARG A 376 1.72 -15.94 -9.31
C ARG A 376 2.57 -16.91 -10.14
N GLU A 377 3.38 -17.74 -9.49
CA GLU A 377 4.15 -18.80 -10.15
C GLU A 377 3.25 -19.76 -10.94
N LEU A 378 2.15 -20.24 -10.34
CA LEU A 378 1.24 -21.20 -10.96
C LEU A 378 0.43 -20.63 -12.13
N ILE A 379 0.14 -19.33 -12.13
CA ILE A 379 -0.57 -18.66 -13.23
C ILE A 379 0.38 -18.04 -14.27
N GLY A 380 1.69 -18.31 -14.15
CA GLY A 380 2.71 -17.96 -15.16
C GLY A 380 3.31 -16.58 -15.04
N PHE A 381 3.12 -15.88 -13.91
CA PHE A 381 3.93 -14.71 -13.60
C PHE A 381 5.25 -15.18 -13.01
N THR A 382 6.36 -14.82 -13.63
CA THR A 382 7.66 -14.97 -12.99
C THR A 382 7.72 -13.97 -11.84
N ASP A 383 7.75 -14.48 -10.62
CA ASP A 383 8.04 -13.65 -9.47
C ASP A 383 9.48 -13.17 -9.59
N ASN A 384 9.65 -11.88 -9.53
CA ASN A 384 10.96 -11.32 -9.65
C ASN A 384 11.65 -11.42 -8.30
N GLU A 385 12.78 -12.10 -8.29
CA GLU A 385 13.74 -12.11 -7.18
C GLU A 385 14.49 -10.77 -7.06
N SER A 386 13.95 -9.72 -7.67
CA SER A 386 14.48 -8.38 -7.73
C SER A 386 14.17 -7.60 -6.44
N TRP A 387 14.48 -6.32 -6.45
CA TRP A 387 14.26 -5.38 -5.35
C TRP A 387 12.81 -5.30 -4.82
N GLU A 388 11.80 -5.83 -5.51
CA GLU A 388 10.39 -5.86 -5.04
C GLU A 388 10.16 -6.78 -3.82
N ARG A 389 11.20 -7.40 -3.26
CA ARG A 389 11.11 -8.29 -2.09
C ARG A 389 11.87 -7.75 -0.89
N GLY A 390 11.36 -8.07 0.31
CA GLY A 390 12.02 -7.72 1.54
C GLY A 390 12.19 -6.20 1.73
N ILE A 391 13.22 -5.79 2.44
CA ILE A 391 13.48 -4.38 2.76
C ILE A 391 13.83 -3.52 1.54
N SER A 392 14.36 -4.13 0.48
CA SER A 392 14.70 -3.45 -0.78
C SER A 392 13.48 -2.79 -1.41
N ASN A 393 12.29 -3.41 -1.30
CA ASN A 393 11.03 -2.85 -1.80
C ASN A 393 10.72 -1.47 -1.24
N TYR A 394 11.14 -1.20 0.00
CA TYR A 394 10.86 0.05 0.71
C TYR A 394 11.96 1.11 0.55
N TRP A 395 13.10 0.77 -0.06
CA TRP A 395 14.27 1.64 -0.14
C TRP A 395 14.05 2.92 -0.97
N GLY A 396 13.18 2.88 -1.97
CA GLY A 396 12.81 4.04 -2.79
C GLY A 396 11.98 5.09 -2.06
N ASN A 397 11.41 4.75 -0.89
CA ASN A 397 10.58 5.63 -0.08
C ASN A 397 11.43 6.34 0.99
N VAL A 398 11.35 7.67 1.06
CA VAL A 398 12.18 8.49 1.96
C VAL A 398 12.00 8.11 3.42
N LEU A 399 10.73 7.92 3.87
CA LEU A 399 10.46 7.55 5.26
C LEU A 399 11.11 6.20 5.59
N PHE A 400 10.83 5.18 4.80
CA PHE A 400 11.29 3.82 5.08
C PHE A 400 12.80 3.69 4.92
N ARG A 401 13.40 4.31 3.90
CA ARG A 401 14.86 4.34 3.73
C ARG A 401 15.55 4.94 4.95
N ARG A 402 15.11 6.11 5.41
CA ARG A 402 15.69 6.76 6.59
C ARG A 402 15.46 5.96 7.87
N CYS A 403 14.31 5.32 8.01
CA CYS A 403 14.05 4.37 9.09
C CYS A 403 15.05 3.22 9.07
N LEU A 404 15.22 2.54 7.94
CA LEU A 404 16.13 1.41 7.77
C LEU A 404 17.60 1.77 8.01
N GLN A 405 18.03 3.01 7.72
CA GLN A 405 19.36 3.51 8.02
C GLN A 405 19.58 3.77 9.53
N THR A 406 18.52 3.84 10.33
CA THR A 406 18.56 4.17 11.76
C THR A 406 18.63 2.90 12.61
N ALA A 407 19.68 2.73 13.43
CA ALA A 407 19.90 1.54 14.24
C ALA A 407 18.72 1.22 15.18
N ARG A 408 18.22 2.24 15.92
CA ARG A 408 17.07 2.09 16.81
C ARG A 408 15.82 1.57 16.09
N TYR A 409 15.58 2.01 14.85
CA TYR A 409 14.45 1.52 14.07
C TYR A 409 14.64 0.06 13.64
N ARG A 410 15.85 -0.31 13.19
CA ARG A 410 16.15 -1.70 12.85
C ARG A 410 15.96 -2.64 14.04
N GLU A 411 16.39 -2.23 15.23
CA GLU A 411 16.15 -3.01 16.47
C GLU A 411 14.65 -3.21 16.73
N ALA A 412 13.83 -2.18 16.54
CA ALA A 412 12.38 -2.26 16.68
C ALA A 412 11.76 -3.14 15.59
N LEU A 413 12.23 -3.04 14.33
CA LEU A 413 11.77 -3.87 13.23
C LEU A 413 12.16 -5.34 13.42
N ASP A 414 13.39 -5.62 13.87
CA ASP A 414 13.84 -6.98 14.19
C ASP A 414 13.01 -7.62 15.30
N ALA A 415 12.62 -6.84 16.31
CA ALA A 415 11.74 -7.30 17.38
C ALA A 415 10.33 -7.59 16.83
N ALA A 416 9.77 -6.68 16.05
CA ALA A 416 8.46 -6.84 15.43
C ALA A 416 8.40 -8.04 14.47
N VAL A 417 9.43 -8.24 13.65
CA VAL A 417 9.50 -9.39 12.72
C VAL A 417 9.51 -10.72 13.50
N ARG A 418 10.30 -10.83 14.56
CA ARG A 418 10.32 -12.05 15.39
C ARG A 418 8.98 -12.30 16.08
N GLU A 419 8.40 -11.28 16.70
CA GLU A 419 7.12 -11.41 17.40
C GLU A 419 5.98 -11.74 16.44
N LEU A 420 5.93 -11.08 15.28
CA LEU A 420 4.92 -11.39 14.28
C LEU A 420 5.14 -12.74 13.59
N HIS A 421 6.37 -13.20 13.43
CA HIS A 421 6.62 -14.56 12.94
C HIS A 421 6.07 -15.61 13.91
N ASP A 422 6.27 -15.44 15.23
CA ASP A 422 5.68 -16.32 16.24
C ASP A 422 4.14 -16.24 16.24
N TYR A 423 3.58 -15.06 15.99
CA TYR A 423 2.14 -14.85 15.90
C TYR A 423 1.53 -15.45 14.62
N LEU A 424 2.19 -15.31 13.48
CA LEU A 424 1.78 -15.81 12.15
C LEU A 424 2.23 -17.27 11.92
N ASN A 425 2.33 -18.07 12.97
CA ASN A 425 2.80 -19.45 12.89
C ASN A 425 1.91 -20.34 12.01
N ALA A 426 2.46 -21.48 11.59
CA ALA A 426 1.81 -22.40 10.66
C ALA A 426 0.43 -22.86 11.15
N ASP A 427 0.31 -23.24 12.43
CA ASP A 427 -0.95 -23.75 13.00
C ASP A 427 -2.08 -22.71 12.85
N ARG A 428 -1.80 -21.44 13.17
CA ARG A 428 -2.77 -20.33 13.02
C ARG A 428 -3.17 -20.12 11.57
N ILE A 429 -2.21 -20.07 10.66
CA ILE A 429 -2.47 -19.82 9.24
C ILE A 429 -3.25 -20.99 8.62
N GLU A 430 -2.93 -22.23 8.99
CA GLU A 430 -3.67 -23.42 8.54
C GLU A 430 -5.11 -23.43 9.07
N GLU A 431 -5.31 -23.12 10.36
CA GLU A 431 -6.65 -23.03 10.96
C GLU A 431 -7.51 -21.97 10.26
N MET A 432 -6.98 -20.77 10.10
CA MET A 432 -7.68 -19.68 9.41
C MET A 432 -7.97 -20.02 7.95
N THR A 433 -7.00 -20.61 7.26
CA THR A 433 -7.16 -21.06 5.86
C THR A 433 -8.27 -22.11 5.76
N ALA A 434 -8.28 -23.12 6.62
CA ALA A 434 -9.31 -24.14 6.65
C ALA A 434 -10.71 -23.54 6.93
N HIS A 435 -10.79 -22.59 7.86
CA HIS A 435 -12.02 -21.87 8.17
C HIS A 435 -12.54 -21.09 6.94
N TYR A 436 -11.72 -20.25 6.32
CA TYR A 436 -12.16 -19.47 5.15
C TYR A 436 -12.50 -20.34 3.94
N ARG A 437 -11.77 -21.41 3.71
CA ARG A 437 -12.08 -22.40 2.67
C ARG A 437 -13.47 -23.00 2.87
N SER A 438 -13.81 -23.38 4.11
CA SER A 438 -15.11 -23.97 4.43
C SER A 438 -16.29 -23.06 4.08
N ILE A 439 -16.05 -21.75 4.04
CA ILE A 439 -17.03 -20.71 3.70
C ILE A 439 -16.98 -20.41 2.21
N THR A 440 -15.82 -19.98 1.69
CA THR A 440 -15.71 -19.43 0.33
C THR A 440 -15.88 -20.47 -0.76
N GLU A 441 -15.44 -21.73 -0.55
CA GLU A 441 -15.56 -22.79 -1.54
C GLU A 441 -17.02 -23.14 -1.90
N GLN A 442 -17.97 -22.80 -1.05
CA GLN A 442 -19.41 -22.97 -1.33
C GLN A 442 -19.90 -22.01 -2.43
N TYR A 443 -19.21 -20.91 -2.67
CA TYR A 443 -19.58 -19.85 -3.63
C TYR A 443 -18.67 -19.82 -4.85
N ILE A 444 -17.34 -19.81 -4.64
CA ILE A 444 -16.38 -19.52 -5.71
C ILE A 444 -16.33 -20.60 -6.82
N TRP A 445 -16.78 -21.83 -6.53
CA TRP A 445 -16.87 -22.91 -7.51
C TRP A 445 -18.24 -22.96 -8.20
N GLN A 446 -19.10 -21.99 -7.96
CA GLN A 446 -20.41 -21.85 -8.58
C GLN A 446 -20.47 -20.59 -9.46
N LEU A 447 -21.50 -20.49 -10.30
CA LEU A 447 -21.78 -19.28 -11.06
C LEU A 447 -22.21 -18.16 -10.09
N PRO A 448 -21.82 -16.90 -10.35
CA PRO A 448 -20.98 -16.42 -11.47
C PRO A 448 -19.48 -16.48 -11.23
N ASP A 449 -19.02 -16.79 -10.01
CA ASP A 449 -17.61 -16.66 -9.59
C ASP A 449 -16.66 -17.59 -10.34
N VAL A 450 -17.06 -18.84 -10.56
CA VAL A 450 -16.22 -19.88 -11.19
C VAL A 450 -15.73 -19.48 -12.59
N LEU A 451 -16.49 -18.65 -13.31
CA LEU A 451 -16.12 -18.19 -14.65
C LEU A 451 -14.93 -17.20 -14.67
N GLN A 452 -14.64 -16.61 -13.51
CA GLN A 452 -13.65 -15.54 -13.38
C GLN A 452 -12.56 -15.88 -12.35
N LEU A 453 -12.48 -17.13 -11.90
CA LEU A 453 -11.38 -17.57 -11.07
C LEU A 453 -10.10 -17.69 -11.90
N PRO A 454 -8.97 -17.10 -11.48
CA PRO A 454 -7.71 -17.20 -12.22
C PRO A 454 -7.03 -18.57 -12.09
N VAL A 455 -7.53 -19.42 -11.19
CA VAL A 455 -6.93 -20.72 -10.83
C VAL A 455 -7.93 -21.87 -10.94
N THR A 456 -7.43 -23.05 -11.23
CA THR A 456 -8.19 -24.31 -11.17
C THR A 456 -8.27 -24.82 -9.73
N LYS A 457 -9.20 -25.75 -9.46
CA LYS A 457 -9.32 -26.35 -8.10
C LYS A 457 -8.03 -26.99 -7.58
N PRO A 458 -7.27 -27.79 -8.37
CA PRO A 458 -5.97 -28.30 -7.93
C PRO A 458 -4.94 -27.19 -7.63
N GLN A 459 -4.90 -26.13 -8.42
CA GLN A 459 -4.02 -24.98 -8.15
C GLN A 459 -4.43 -24.25 -6.88
N TYR A 460 -5.72 -24.04 -6.67
CA TYR A 460 -6.27 -23.46 -5.45
C TYR A 460 -5.82 -24.25 -4.20
N ASP A 461 -5.92 -25.58 -4.24
CA ASP A 461 -5.50 -26.43 -3.12
C ASP A 461 -4.00 -26.32 -2.83
N VAL A 462 -3.17 -26.23 -3.86
CA VAL A 462 -1.71 -26.03 -3.72
C VAL A 462 -1.43 -24.63 -3.13
N ILE A 463 -2.08 -23.59 -3.62
CA ILE A 463 -1.89 -22.22 -3.13
C ILE A 463 -2.30 -22.10 -1.66
N ALA A 464 -3.47 -22.65 -1.31
CA ALA A 464 -3.96 -22.61 0.06
C ALA A 464 -3.04 -23.35 1.05
N ALA A 465 -2.48 -24.48 0.62
CA ALA A 465 -1.53 -25.25 1.44
C ALA A 465 -0.15 -24.58 1.58
N ALA A 466 0.22 -23.68 0.67
CA ALA A 466 1.53 -23.03 0.66
C ALA A 466 1.59 -21.75 1.53
N LEU A 467 0.47 -21.23 2.04
CA LEU A 467 0.47 -19.97 2.78
C LEU A 467 1.41 -19.94 3.99
N PRO A 468 1.49 -21.00 4.84
CA PRO A 468 2.46 -21.00 5.94
C PRO A 468 3.91 -21.02 5.46
N GLU A 469 4.21 -21.77 4.38
CA GLU A 469 5.54 -21.84 3.80
C GLU A 469 6.01 -20.49 3.25
N GLU A 470 5.12 -19.72 2.63
CA GLU A 470 5.45 -18.38 2.13
C GLU A 470 5.85 -17.42 3.26
N ILE A 471 5.21 -17.50 4.44
CA ILE A 471 5.60 -16.70 5.61
C ILE A 471 6.98 -17.10 6.12
N GLU A 472 7.24 -18.40 6.25
CA GLU A 472 8.53 -18.92 6.70
C GLU A 472 9.66 -18.51 5.74
N GLU A 473 9.46 -18.62 4.44
CA GLU A 473 10.42 -18.19 3.43
C GLU A 473 10.71 -16.68 3.51
N ASN A 474 9.67 -15.84 3.71
CA ASN A 474 9.83 -14.40 3.87
C ASN A 474 10.59 -14.06 5.17
N TYR A 475 10.31 -14.79 6.27
CA TYR A 475 11.05 -14.63 7.52
C TYR A 475 12.53 -14.97 7.37
N GLN A 476 12.86 -16.09 6.71
CA GLN A 476 14.25 -16.48 6.45
C GLN A 476 14.96 -15.51 5.50
N GLN A 477 14.25 -14.92 4.56
CA GLN A 477 14.81 -13.94 3.62
C GLN A 477 15.04 -12.56 4.25
N TYR A 478 14.33 -12.22 5.31
CA TYR A 478 14.42 -10.89 5.93
C TYR A 478 15.86 -10.48 6.31
N PRO A 479 16.65 -11.29 7.06
CA PRO A 479 18.03 -10.94 7.39
C PRO A 479 18.95 -10.91 6.16
N GLU A 480 18.67 -11.68 5.12
CA GLU A 480 19.46 -11.67 3.89
C GLU A 480 19.33 -10.34 3.13
N GLY A 481 18.20 -9.64 3.30
CA GLY A 481 17.98 -8.31 2.73
C GLY A 481 19.01 -7.28 3.17
N TYR A 482 19.56 -7.38 4.38
CA TYR A 482 20.60 -6.47 4.90
C TYR A 482 22.00 -6.79 4.35
N ARG A 483 22.23 -7.98 3.81
CA ARG A 483 23.51 -8.42 3.27
C ARG A 483 23.74 -7.98 1.82
N SER A 484 22.69 -7.61 1.12
CA SER A 484 22.74 -7.15 -0.27
C SER A 484 22.85 -5.63 -0.32
N PRO A 485 23.54 -5.08 -1.33
CA PRO A 485 23.46 -3.65 -1.62
C PRO A 485 22.00 -3.23 -1.84
N MET A 486 21.66 -1.97 -1.55
CA MET A 486 20.33 -1.46 -1.77
C MET A 486 20.10 -1.02 -3.22
N PRO A 487 18.87 -1.10 -3.74
CA PRO A 487 18.55 -0.70 -5.10
C PRO A 487 18.75 0.82 -5.30
N PHE A 488 19.00 1.21 -6.55
CA PHE A 488 19.34 2.57 -6.96
C PHE A 488 18.71 2.87 -8.32
N HIS A 489 18.69 4.14 -8.75
CA HIS A 489 18.18 4.51 -10.06
C HIS A 489 19.31 4.67 -11.09
N ILE A 490 19.05 4.23 -12.33
CA ILE A 490 19.89 4.51 -13.48
C ILE A 490 19.52 5.90 -14.02
N GLY A 491 20.51 6.78 -14.15
CA GLY A 491 20.32 8.10 -14.74
C GLY A 491 20.02 8.01 -16.24
N VAL A 492 19.38 9.05 -16.79
CA VAL A 492 19.21 9.17 -18.24
C VAL A 492 20.59 9.43 -18.85
N PRO A 493 21.05 8.62 -19.82
CA PRO A 493 22.33 8.86 -20.46
C PRO A 493 22.39 10.22 -21.14
N SER A 494 23.58 10.82 -21.21
CA SER A 494 23.78 12.08 -21.92
C SER A 494 24.86 11.96 -22.99
N LEU A 495 24.65 12.64 -24.11
CA LEU A 495 25.59 12.63 -25.24
C LEU A 495 26.39 13.92 -25.28
N GLN A 496 27.72 13.82 -25.19
CA GLN A 496 28.65 14.95 -25.26
C GLN A 496 29.83 14.63 -26.17
N ASN A 497 30.03 15.44 -27.21
CA ASN A 497 31.18 15.32 -28.13
C ASN A 497 31.41 13.90 -28.68
N GLY A 498 30.35 13.16 -29.03
CA GLY A 498 30.43 11.80 -29.54
C GLY A 498 30.67 10.72 -28.46
N THR A 499 30.67 11.10 -27.20
CA THR A 499 30.79 10.21 -26.04
C THR A 499 29.45 10.13 -25.29
N LEU A 500 28.97 8.91 -25.05
CA LEU A 500 27.81 8.63 -24.25
C LEU A 500 28.21 8.50 -22.78
N GLN A 501 27.73 9.38 -21.94
CA GLN A 501 27.92 9.34 -20.47
C GLN A 501 26.81 8.51 -19.87
N LEU A 502 27.18 7.54 -19.04
CA LEU A 502 26.29 6.65 -18.30
C LEU A 502 26.49 6.93 -16.81
N SER A 503 25.41 7.14 -16.06
CA SER A 503 25.47 7.41 -14.63
C SER A 503 24.30 6.76 -13.90
N TRP A 504 24.44 6.54 -12.60
CA TRP A 504 23.43 5.99 -11.72
C TRP A 504 23.61 6.53 -10.30
N ASP A 505 22.61 6.35 -9.43
CA ASP A 505 22.76 6.70 -8.03
C ASP A 505 23.68 5.69 -7.33
N PRO A 506 24.50 6.12 -6.34
CA PRO A 506 25.29 5.18 -5.56
C PRO A 506 24.37 4.27 -4.75
N SER A 507 24.63 2.96 -4.81
CA SER A 507 23.98 1.99 -3.94
C SER A 507 24.49 2.12 -2.50
N TYR A 508 23.71 1.62 -1.54
CA TYR A 508 24.03 1.65 -0.10
C TYR A 508 24.23 0.22 0.39
N ASP A 509 25.20 0.03 1.29
CA ASP A 509 25.46 -1.25 1.94
C ASP A 509 25.40 -1.06 3.47
N PHE A 510 24.67 -1.94 4.18
CA PHE A 510 24.48 -1.81 5.62
C PHE A 510 25.72 -2.16 6.45
N ASP A 511 26.61 -3.00 5.90
CA ASP A 511 27.87 -3.37 6.51
C ASP A 511 29.03 -2.48 6.06
N ALA A 512 28.72 -1.42 5.28
CA ALA A 512 29.66 -0.47 4.70
C ALA A 512 30.75 -1.15 3.85
N GLU A 513 30.41 -2.23 3.17
CA GLU A 513 31.31 -2.89 2.23
C GLU A 513 31.51 -2.06 0.95
N ASP A 514 32.68 -2.23 0.32
CA ASP A 514 32.95 -1.62 -0.98
C ASP A 514 31.99 -2.19 -2.04
N ILE A 515 31.36 -1.30 -2.80
CA ILE A 515 30.44 -1.64 -3.88
C ILE A 515 31.11 -1.39 -5.22
N THR A 516 30.99 -2.35 -6.12
CA THR A 516 31.35 -2.22 -7.54
C THR A 516 30.13 -2.44 -8.41
N TYR A 517 30.17 -1.91 -9.63
CA TYR A 517 29.06 -2.02 -10.58
C TYR A 517 29.49 -2.77 -11.85
N THR A 518 28.57 -3.56 -12.38
CA THR A 518 28.65 -4.08 -13.74
C THR A 518 27.68 -3.30 -14.61
N VAL A 519 28.17 -2.71 -15.69
CA VAL A 519 27.42 -1.85 -16.61
C VAL A 519 27.41 -2.47 -17.99
N GLU A 520 26.25 -2.57 -18.60
CA GLU A 520 26.07 -3.09 -19.96
C GLU A 520 25.19 -2.14 -20.77
N LEU A 521 25.58 -1.90 -22.03
CA LEU A 521 24.80 -1.19 -23.04
C LEU A 521 24.50 -2.15 -24.18
N ALA A 522 23.25 -2.29 -24.58
CA ALA A 522 22.87 -3.22 -25.63
C ALA A 522 21.84 -2.62 -26.60
N ARG A 523 21.62 -3.30 -27.74
CA ARG A 523 20.56 -2.98 -28.70
C ARG A 523 19.24 -3.66 -28.41
N ASP A 524 19.20 -4.56 -27.46
CA ASP A 524 18.00 -5.31 -27.09
C ASP A 524 17.92 -5.49 -25.55
N TYR A 525 16.69 -5.57 -25.03
CA TYR A 525 16.42 -5.70 -23.58
C TYR A 525 16.89 -7.02 -22.96
N GLN A 526 17.20 -8.03 -23.80
CA GLN A 526 17.73 -9.32 -23.36
C GLN A 526 19.27 -9.33 -23.30
N PHE A 527 19.92 -8.24 -23.71
CA PHE A 527 21.38 -8.10 -23.73
C PHE A 527 22.11 -9.17 -24.56
N ARG A 528 21.51 -9.59 -25.69
CA ARG A 528 22.13 -10.51 -26.66
C ARG A 528 23.13 -9.76 -27.59
N GLN A 529 22.87 -8.48 -27.85
CA GLN A 529 23.69 -7.61 -28.69
C GLN A 529 24.32 -6.50 -27.83
N VAL A 530 25.25 -6.91 -26.96
CA VAL A 530 25.99 -6.00 -26.08
C VAL A 530 26.99 -5.17 -26.91
N LEU A 531 26.92 -3.86 -26.80
CA LEU A 531 27.79 -2.88 -27.43
C LEU A 531 28.92 -2.43 -26.51
N TYR A 532 28.68 -2.41 -25.24
CA TYR A 532 29.62 -2.03 -24.21
C TYR A 532 29.36 -2.82 -22.94
N ARG A 533 30.43 -3.24 -22.26
CA ARG A 533 30.38 -3.87 -20.94
C ARG A 533 31.60 -3.46 -20.15
N GLU A 534 31.40 -3.04 -18.92
CA GLU A 534 32.44 -2.75 -17.94
C GLU A 534 32.06 -3.38 -16.60
N GLU A 535 33.05 -4.02 -15.97
CA GLU A 535 32.89 -4.69 -14.68
C GLU A 535 33.80 -4.01 -13.66
N TYR A 536 33.47 -4.15 -12.39
CA TYR A 536 34.22 -3.57 -11.26
C TYR A 536 34.32 -2.04 -11.29
N VAL A 537 33.34 -1.38 -11.86
CA VAL A 537 33.26 0.09 -11.87
C VAL A 537 33.01 0.57 -10.44
N VAL A 538 33.90 1.41 -9.90
CA VAL A 538 33.82 1.90 -8.51
C VAL A 538 32.99 3.19 -8.43
N LEU A 539 33.14 4.08 -9.40
CA LEU A 539 32.35 5.33 -9.43
C LEU A 539 30.98 5.07 -10.06
N PRO A 540 29.91 5.73 -9.61
CA PRO A 540 28.57 5.53 -10.14
C PRO A 540 28.39 6.22 -11.51
N MET A 541 29.39 6.10 -12.36
CA MET A 541 29.42 6.65 -13.72
C MET A 541 30.49 5.97 -14.57
N THR A 542 30.25 5.90 -15.86
CA THR A 542 31.20 5.53 -16.87
C THR A 542 30.87 6.18 -18.21
N GLN A 543 31.69 5.99 -19.23
CA GLN A 543 31.47 6.55 -20.56
C GLN A 543 31.89 5.58 -21.66
N THR A 544 31.20 5.68 -22.80
CA THR A 544 31.54 4.89 -23.98
C THR A 544 31.37 5.72 -25.26
N ALA A 545 31.91 5.26 -26.39
CA ALA A 545 31.64 5.89 -27.68
C ALA A 545 30.12 5.82 -27.99
N ALA A 546 29.56 6.90 -28.52
CA ALA A 546 28.15 6.94 -28.88
C ALA A 546 27.83 5.95 -30.01
N PRO A 547 26.86 5.08 -29.88
CA PRO A 547 26.55 4.05 -30.87
C PRO A 547 25.71 4.54 -32.07
N GLY A 548 25.46 5.85 -32.20
CA GLY A 548 24.65 6.46 -33.25
C GLY A 548 23.17 6.56 -32.88
N ALA A 549 22.30 6.99 -33.82
CA ALA A 549 20.88 7.07 -33.60
C ALA A 549 20.22 5.68 -33.51
N GLY A 550 19.29 5.50 -32.57
CA GLY A 550 18.58 4.22 -32.36
C GLY A 550 18.05 4.05 -30.95
N GLN A 551 17.42 2.88 -30.70
CA GLN A 551 16.95 2.44 -29.40
C GLN A 551 18.05 1.63 -28.69
N TYR A 552 18.22 1.87 -27.40
CA TYR A 552 19.26 1.24 -26.58
C TYR A 552 18.72 0.90 -25.18
N PHE A 553 19.40 -0.06 -24.57
CA PHE A 553 19.09 -0.55 -23.22
C PHE A 553 20.35 -0.52 -22.37
N ILE A 554 20.28 0.09 -21.21
CA ILE A 554 21.33 0.07 -20.20
C ILE A 554 20.89 -0.79 -19.03
N ARG A 555 21.80 -1.62 -18.54
CA ARG A 555 21.65 -2.40 -17.31
C ARG A 555 22.83 -2.09 -16.40
N VAL A 556 22.50 -1.84 -15.12
CA VAL A 556 23.51 -1.63 -14.08
C VAL A 556 23.18 -2.53 -12.90
N ARG A 557 24.15 -3.28 -12.42
CA ARG A 557 24.02 -4.16 -11.26
C ARG A 557 25.11 -3.83 -10.25
N ALA A 558 24.74 -3.62 -8.98
CA ALA A 558 25.67 -3.42 -7.89
C ALA A 558 26.11 -4.76 -7.31
N THR A 559 27.36 -4.85 -6.84
CA THR A 559 27.92 -6.03 -6.16
C THR A 559 28.81 -5.54 -5.03
N ASN A 560 28.58 -6.01 -3.80
CA ASN A 560 29.44 -5.71 -2.66
C ASN A 560 30.63 -6.68 -2.54
N ALA A 561 31.55 -6.41 -1.60
CA ALA A 561 32.76 -7.21 -1.42
C ALA A 561 32.49 -8.68 -1.04
N SER A 562 31.39 -8.96 -0.36
CA SER A 562 30.93 -10.31 -0.04
C SER A 562 30.28 -11.05 -1.21
N GLY A 563 30.10 -10.38 -2.37
CA GLY A 563 29.58 -10.97 -3.61
C GLY A 563 28.06 -10.96 -3.74
N TYR A 564 27.33 -10.31 -2.83
CA TYR A 564 25.90 -10.10 -2.97
C TYR A 564 25.61 -9.05 -4.02
N THR A 565 24.55 -9.27 -4.79
CA THR A 565 24.20 -8.40 -5.92
C THR A 565 22.84 -7.76 -5.74
N GLN A 566 22.65 -6.58 -6.35
CA GLN A 566 21.39 -5.89 -6.38
C GLN A 566 21.13 -5.24 -7.74
N ASP A 567 19.90 -5.36 -8.21
CA ASP A 567 19.40 -4.72 -9.42
C ASP A 567 18.99 -3.26 -9.15
N ALA A 568 19.05 -2.42 -10.19
CA ALA A 568 18.50 -1.08 -10.15
C ALA A 568 16.96 -1.09 -10.08
N PHE A 569 16.36 0.00 -9.59
CA PHE A 569 14.90 0.17 -9.59
C PHE A 569 14.27 0.21 -10.98
N ASP A 570 15.06 0.58 -11.97
CA ASP A 570 14.57 0.71 -13.35
C ASP A 570 14.19 -0.64 -13.94
N TYR A 571 13.13 -0.66 -14.73
CA TYR A 571 12.67 -1.85 -15.42
C TYR A 571 12.13 -1.48 -16.81
N TYR A 572 12.21 -2.43 -17.73
CA TYR A 572 11.61 -2.35 -19.06
C TYR A 572 10.37 -3.23 -19.11
N VAL A 573 9.23 -2.69 -19.60
CA VAL A 573 7.96 -3.43 -19.70
C VAL A 573 7.89 -4.16 -21.02
N ILE A 574 7.54 -5.45 -20.95
CA ILE A 574 7.23 -6.30 -22.09
C ILE A 574 5.83 -6.91 -21.90
N ASP A 575 5.25 -7.50 -22.95
CA ASP A 575 3.90 -8.10 -22.91
C ASP A 575 3.71 -9.13 -21.79
N THR A 576 4.80 -9.80 -21.38
CA THR A 576 4.79 -10.87 -20.36
C THR A 576 5.22 -10.42 -18.97
N GLY A 577 5.52 -9.12 -18.76
CA GLY A 577 5.94 -8.60 -17.45
C GLY A 577 7.04 -7.55 -17.51
N LYS A 578 7.84 -7.47 -16.45
CA LYS A 578 8.95 -6.52 -16.28
C LYS A 578 10.31 -7.20 -16.47
N VAL A 579 11.26 -6.50 -17.09
CA VAL A 579 12.67 -6.86 -17.12
C VAL A 579 13.43 -5.88 -16.25
N TYR A 580 13.88 -6.34 -15.09
CA TYR A 580 14.44 -5.50 -14.02
C TYR A 580 15.87 -5.06 -14.32
N SER A 581 16.31 -4.00 -13.64
CA SER A 581 17.61 -3.35 -13.80
C SER A 581 17.87 -2.81 -15.20
N VAL A 582 16.84 -2.58 -16.00
CA VAL A 582 16.94 -2.18 -17.41
C VAL A 582 16.22 -0.85 -17.63
N LYS A 583 16.99 0.13 -18.12
CA LYS A 583 16.44 1.40 -18.61
C LYS A 583 16.53 1.43 -20.14
N CYS A 584 15.41 1.73 -20.81
CA CYS A 584 15.35 1.98 -22.25
C CYS A 584 15.49 3.47 -22.55
N PHE A 585 16.22 3.80 -23.59
CA PHE A 585 16.36 5.17 -24.10
C PHE A 585 16.61 5.19 -25.61
N TYR A 586 16.39 6.35 -26.20
CA TYR A 586 16.62 6.59 -27.62
C TYR A 586 17.68 7.66 -27.81
N ILE A 587 18.55 7.48 -28.81
CA ILE A 587 19.38 8.54 -29.36
C ILE A 587 18.73 8.96 -30.69
N LEU A 588 18.26 10.19 -30.77
CA LEU A 588 17.63 10.73 -31.97
C LEU A 588 18.69 11.11 -33.02
N PRO A 589 18.30 11.29 -34.31
CA PRO A 589 19.26 11.65 -35.37
C PRO A 589 20.03 12.96 -35.13
N ASP A 590 19.48 13.87 -34.33
CA ASP A 590 20.09 15.13 -33.92
C ASP A 590 21.04 15.00 -32.71
N GLY A 591 21.16 13.79 -32.15
CA GLY A 591 21.97 13.52 -30.97
C GLY A 591 21.22 13.73 -29.64
N THR A 592 19.95 14.11 -29.64
CA THR A 592 19.15 14.21 -28.42
C THR A 592 18.93 12.81 -27.83
N VAL A 593 19.12 12.68 -26.52
CA VAL A 593 18.80 11.45 -25.77
C VAL A 593 17.44 11.60 -25.11
N VAL A 594 16.55 10.62 -25.32
CA VAL A 594 15.19 10.60 -24.79
C VAL A 594 14.96 9.29 -24.04
N GLU A 595 14.50 9.37 -22.82
CA GLU A 595 14.12 8.21 -21.99
C GLU A 595 12.77 7.64 -22.48
N ASP A 596 12.68 6.31 -22.51
CA ASP A 596 11.41 5.62 -22.72
C ASP A 596 10.66 5.57 -21.40
N LEU A 597 9.64 6.42 -21.28
CA LEU A 597 8.83 6.52 -20.07
C LEU A 597 7.56 5.69 -20.23
N TYR A 598 7.29 4.82 -19.28
CA TYR A 598 6.03 4.09 -19.20
C TYR A 598 5.01 4.89 -18.39
N GLU A 599 3.79 5.00 -18.92
CA GLU A 599 2.62 5.40 -18.12
C GLU A 599 2.04 4.11 -17.49
N GLU A 600 2.06 4.01 -16.16
CA GLU A 600 1.41 2.92 -15.41
C GLU A 600 -0.12 3.05 -15.42
#